data_4fb34a4731a2658624161fad9956c8f3
#
_entry.id   4fb34a4731a2658624161fad9956c8f3
#
_cell.length_a   1.000
_cell.length_b   1.000
_cell.length_c   1.000
_cell.angle_alpha   90.00
_cell.angle_beta   90.00
_cell.angle_gamma   90.00
#
_symmetry.space_group_name_H-M   'P 1'
#
loop_
_entity.id
_entity.type
_entity.pdbx_description
1 polymer ?
#
loop_
_entity_poly.entity_id
_entity_poly.type
_entity_poly.pdbx_seq_one_letter_code
_entity_poly.pdbx_strand_id
1 'polypeptide(L)'
;NNTDNVADMVIKSLEEQKICVLQGPPGTGKSYTLGSIICKVAAEKRSICVTTQSNSSLISLISQESMKPIIETGTISKTVLSAEEKKKHPYLISADKDLLVAEGSLLCTTYYSLSRIINKVDSPIYDLIVIEEASQAFLTAIAAFMKLGKKCLIIGDPMQLPPVVEIVNSADYSGIDINTQTYGMMTYICSKEVPGYRITTSYRLTPASTSQSKYFYGGHFTSVQEKKTLFNVPSDIKPFFPDEGGTIIYTTNGSSGADCSSGAMEIIRRIVDVFTGYYPKRRLAILSPYVQTTE
;
A
#
# COMPACT_ATOMS: atom_id res chain seq x y z
N ASN A 1 1.75 18.76 12.58
CA ASN A 1 1.18 17.48 12.10
C ASN A 1 2.24 16.39 12.17
N ASN A 2 1.89 15.21 12.67
CA ASN A 2 2.85 14.10 12.85
C ASN A 2 3.42 13.59 11.51
N THR A 3 2.65 13.70 10.44
CA THR A 3 3.02 13.29 9.07
C THR A 3 4.07 14.19 8.43
N ASP A 4 4.03 15.49 8.67
CA ASP A 4 5.04 16.43 8.12
C ASP A 4 6.39 16.22 8.79
N ASN A 5 6.41 15.94 10.09
CA ASN A 5 7.63 15.60 10.82
C ASN A 5 8.27 14.30 10.27
N VAL A 6 7.46 13.27 9.96
CA VAL A 6 7.97 12.02 9.37
C VAL A 6 8.55 12.27 7.98
N ALA A 7 7.92 13.12 7.15
CA ALA A 7 8.46 13.48 5.84
C ALA A 7 9.84 14.14 5.94
N ASP A 8 10.02 15.09 6.86
CA ASP A 8 11.31 15.74 7.09
C ASP A 8 12.40 14.79 7.60
N MET A 9 12.02 13.88 8.49
CA MET A 9 12.95 12.83 8.98
C MET A 9 13.41 11.91 7.86
N VAL A 10 12.50 11.48 6.98
CA VAL A 10 12.83 10.63 5.82
C VAL A 10 13.75 11.37 4.85
N ILE A 11 13.46 12.64 4.54
CA ILE A 11 14.29 13.46 3.64
C ILE A 11 15.69 13.61 4.22
N LYS A 12 15.80 13.99 5.49
CA LYS A 12 17.10 14.09 6.18
C LYS A 12 17.89 12.78 6.14
N SER A 13 17.23 11.65 6.39
CA SER A 13 17.88 10.35 6.25
C SER A 13 18.37 10.06 4.84
N LEU A 14 17.61 10.45 3.82
CA LEU A 14 18.01 10.27 2.42
C LEU A 14 19.15 11.22 2.00
N GLU A 15 19.40 12.32 2.69
CA GLU A 15 20.60 13.13 2.48
C GLU A 15 21.87 12.37 2.89
N GLU A 16 21.81 11.71 4.05
CA GLU A 16 22.95 11.01 4.64
C GLU A 16 23.12 9.58 4.11
N GLN A 17 22.02 8.88 3.83
CA GLN A 17 21.99 7.48 3.43
C GLN A 17 21.46 7.29 2.01
N LYS A 18 21.87 6.19 1.36
CA LYS A 18 21.38 5.84 0.02
C LYS A 18 19.94 5.30 0.05
N ILE A 19 19.55 4.61 1.12
CA ILE A 19 18.27 3.92 1.26
C ILE A 19 17.63 4.35 2.57
N CYS A 20 16.31 4.55 2.53
CA CYS A 20 15.49 4.74 3.71
C CYS A 20 14.21 3.90 3.58
N VAL A 21 13.71 3.35 4.69
CA VAL A 21 12.47 2.57 4.72
C VAL A 21 11.41 3.30 5.54
N LEU A 22 10.20 3.40 5.00
CA LEU A 22 9.04 3.94 5.70
C LEU A 22 7.94 2.86 5.80
N GLN A 23 7.72 2.35 6.99
CA GLN A 23 6.60 1.48 7.30
C GLN A 23 5.38 2.30 7.69
N GLY A 24 4.26 2.05 7.03
CA GLY A 24 2.98 2.66 7.40
C GLY A 24 1.86 1.63 7.43
N PRO A 25 1.37 1.26 8.62
CA PRO A 25 0.19 0.43 8.78
C PRO A 25 -1.05 1.00 8.06
N PRO A 26 -2.16 0.24 7.99
CA PRO A 26 -3.36 0.70 7.30
C PRO A 26 -3.92 2.01 7.86
N GLY A 27 -4.23 2.95 6.97
CA GLY A 27 -4.86 4.22 7.33
C GLY A 27 -3.96 5.24 8.04
N THR A 28 -2.64 5.05 8.03
CA THR A 28 -1.68 5.95 8.69
C THR A 28 -1.28 7.17 7.85
N GLY A 29 -1.81 7.30 6.63
CA GLY A 29 -1.48 8.42 5.75
C GLY A 29 -0.17 8.24 4.97
N LYS A 30 0.26 6.99 4.69
CA LYS A 30 1.44 6.71 3.85
C LYS A 30 1.47 7.56 2.57
N SER A 31 0.40 7.50 1.79
CA SER A 31 0.33 8.21 0.50
C SER A 31 0.34 9.73 0.68
N TYR A 32 -0.25 10.26 1.77
CA TYR A 32 -0.17 11.67 2.10
C TYR A 32 1.28 12.08 2.46
N THR A 33 1.93 11.32 3.33
CA THR A 33 3.34 11.53 3.70
C THR A 33 4.26 11.44 2.48
N LEU A 34 4.03 10.46 1.61
CA LEU A 34 4.77 10.30 0.37
C LEU A 34 4.58 11.51 -0.56
N GLY A 35 3.35 12.01 -0.71
CA GLY A 35 3.07 13.23 -1.48
C GLY A 35 3.83 14.45 -0.94
N SER A 36 3.89 14.61 0.38
CA SER A 36 4.69 15.67 1.03
C SER A 36 6.19 15.53 0.74
N ILE A 37 6.74 14.31 0.80
CA ILE A 37 8.15 14.03 0.45
C ILE A 37 8.41 14.39 -1.02
N ILE A 38 7.56 13.92 -1.93
CA ILE A 38 7.68 14.19 -3.38
C ILE A 38 7.72 15.68 -3.65
N CYS A 39 6.79 16.44 -3.10
CA CYS A 39 6.71 17.88 -3.34
C CYS A 39 7.96 18.63 -2.82
N LYS A 40 8.48 18.26 -1.64
CA LYS A 40 9.69 18.85 -1.09
C LYS A 40 10.92 18.54 -1.95
N VAL A 41 11.08 17.30 -2.37
CA VAL A 41 12.20 16.86 -3.22
C VAL A 41 12.11 17.49 -4.62
N ALA A 42 10.91 17.61 -5.20
CA ALA A 42 10.71 18.27 -6.49
C ALA A 42 11.01 19.77 -6.43
N ALA A 43 10.69 20.44 -5.32
CA ALA A 43 11.02 21.85 -5.11
C ALA A 43 12.53 22.12 -5.12
N GLU A 44 13.34 21.12 -4.78
CA GLU A 44 14.81 21.16 -4.89
C GLU A 44 15.33 20.83 -6.31
N LYS A 45 14.43 20.78 -7.31
CA LYS A 45 14.73 20.45 -8.71
C LYS A 45 15.32 19.04 -8.89
N ARG A 46 15.02 18.11 -8.00
CA ARG A 46 15.42 16.70 -8.13
C ARG A 46 14.41 15.91 -8.95
N SER A 47 14.90 15.02 -9.80
CA SER A 47 14.08 14.11 -10.61
C SER A 47 13.61 12.93 -9.76
N ILE A 48 12.31 12.59 -9.85
CA ILE A 48 11.68 11.59 -9.00
C ILE A 48 10.98 10.54 -9.86
N CYS A 49 11.18 9.26 -9.50
CA CYS A 49 10.37 8.16 -10.02
C CYS A 49 9.64 7.46 -8.87
N VAL A 50 8.33 7.36 -8.97
CA VAL A 50 7.52 6.52 -8.07
C VAL A 50 7.05 5.30 -8.84
N THR A 51 7.33 4.13 -8.30
CA THR A 51 6.89 2.86 -8.86
C THR A 51 6.06 2.07 -7.84
N THR A 52 5.01 1.41 -8.30
CA THR A 52 4.10 0.61 -7.49
C THR A 52 3.55 -0.57 -8.27
N GLN A 53 2.87 -1.50 -7.58
CA GLN A 53 2.27 -2.69 -8.20
C GLN A 53 1.16 -2.35 -9.21
N SER A 54 0.33 -1.33 -8.94
CA SER A 54 -0.89 -1.08 -9.72
C SER A 54 -1.06 0.37 -10.17
N ASN A 55 -1.74 0.56 -11.31
CA ASN A 55 -2.14 1.89 -11.77
C ASN A 55 -3.10 2.60 -10.81
N SER A 56 -3.96 1.85 -10.11
CA SER A 56 -4.89 2.41 -9.13
C SER A 56 -4.16 3.05 -7.94
N SER A 57 -3.07 2.44 -7.46
CA SER A 57 -2.22 3.02 -6.40
C SER A 57 -1.58 4.32 -6.85
N LEU A 58 -1.07 4.40 -8.10
CA LEU A 58 -0.54 5.63 -8.67
C LEU A 58 -1.57 6.75 -8.71
N ILE A 59 -2.77 6.46 -9.19
CA ILE A 59 -3.87 7.46 -9.23
C ILE A 59 -4.28 7.88 -7.81
N SER A 60 -4.35 6.94 -6.87
CA SER A 60 -4.63 7.24 -5.47
C SER A 60 -3.58 8.18 -4.86
N LEU A 61 -2.29 7.97 -5.15
CA LEU A 61 -1.21 8.86 -4.72
C LEU A 61 -1.34 10.26 -5.34
N ILE A 62 -1.49 10.33 -6.66
CA ILE A 62 -1.60 11.61 -7.39
C ILE A 62 -2.81 12.44 -6.91
N SER A 63 -3.87 11.76 -6.48
CA SER A 63 -5.09 12.39 -5.97
C SER A 63 -4.99 12.89 -4.52
N GLN A 64 -3.86 12.69 -3.83
CA GLN A 64 -3.67 13.20 -2.48
C GLN A 64 -3.58 14.72 -2.47
N GLU A 65 -4.12 15.32 -1.42
CA GLU A 65 -4.04 16.79 -1.24
C GLU A 65 -2.59 17.28 -1.12
N SER A 66 -1.72 16.48 -0.54
CA SER A 66 -0.28 16.76 -0.41
C SER A 66 0.45 16.86 -1.76
N MET A 67 -0.16 16.40 -2.86
CA MET A 67 0.41 16.48 -4.22
C MET A 67 0.08 17.79 -4.95
N LYS A 68 -0.79 18.64 -4.41
CA LYS A 68 -1.19 19.91 -5.05
C LYS A 68 -0.01 20.75 -5.56
N PRO A 69 1.07 20.98 -4.78
CA PRO A 69 2.17 21.81 -5.25
C PRO A 69 2.81 21.33 -6.56
N ILE A 70 3.02 20.02 -6.71
CA ILE A 70 3.62 19.48 -7.94
C ILE A 70 2.60 19.38 -9.08
N ILE A 71 1.31 19.24 -8.79
CA ILE A 71 0.24 19.26 -9.79
C ILE A 71 0.15 20.63 -10.45
N GLU A 72 0.32 21.71 -9.71
CA GLU A 72 0.28 23.08 -10.20
C GLU A 72 1.45 23.41 -11.12
N THR A 73 2.58 22.72 -10.99
CA THR A 73 3.73 22.89 -11.88
C THR A 73 3.58 22.15 -13.22
N GLY A 74 2.65 21.23 -13.34
CA GLY A 74 2.42 20.42 -14.54
C GLY A 74 3.53 19.42 -14.87
N THR A 75 4.33 19.02 -13.89
CA THR A 75 5.54 18.19 -14.07
C THR A 75 5.34 16.72 -13.70
N ILE A 76 4.13 16.19 -13.85
CA ILE A 76 3.83 14.78 -13.54
C ILE A 76 3.61 14.00 -14.82
N SER A 77 4.45 13.00 -15.07
CA SER A 77 4.28 12.04 -16.17
C SER A 77 3.87 10.66 -15.64
N LYS A 78 3.09 9.93 -16.42
CA LYS A 78 2.62 8.57 -16.08
C LYS A 78 2.78 7.63 -17.25
N THR A 79 3.30 6.43 -17.00
CA THR A 79 3.24 5.33 -17.98
C THR A 79 1.80 4.83 -18.09
N VAL A 80 1.39 4.41 -19.29
CA VAL A 80 0.04 3.87 -19.53
C VAL A 80 -1.06 4.80 -19.00
N LEU A 81 -1.23 5.93 -19.66
CA LEU A 81 -2.27 6.91 -19.32
C LEU A 81 -3.52 6.64 -20.16
N SER A 82 -4.62 6.23 -19.53
CA SER A 82 -5.91 6.02 -20.20
C SER A 82 -6.61 7.34 -20.53
N ALA A 83 -7.52 7.30 -21.51
CA ALA A 83 -8.34 8.47 -21.87
C ALA A 83 -9.21 8.97 -20.70
N GLU A 84 -9.71 8.03 -19.87
CA GLU A 84 -10.51 8.37 -18.69
C GLU A 84 -9.64 9.03 -17.61
N GLU A 85 -8.44 8.50 -17.33
CA GLU A 85 -7.51 9.10 -16.40
C GLU A 85 -7.09 10.51 -16.85
N LYS A 86 -6.81 10.70 -18.15
CA LYS A 86 -6.47 12.01 -18.71
C LYS A 86 -7.63 13.01 -18.62
N LYS A 87 -8.87 12.55 -18.74
CA LYS A 87 -10.05 13.39 -18.55
C LYS A 87 -10.21 13.83 -17.10
N LYS A 88 -9.97 12.94 -16.14
CA LYS A 88 -10.04 13.25 -14.69
C LYS A 88 -8.84 14.06 -14.18
N HIS A 89 -7.67 13.83 -14.76
CA HIS A 89 -6.39 14.43 -14.37
C HIS A 89 -5.70 15.04 -15.59
N PRO A 90 -6.21 16.17 -16.13
CA PRO A 90 -5.72 16.76 -17.38
C PRO A 90 -4.27 17.24 -17.33
N TYR A 91 -3.74 17.43 -16.13
CA TYR A 91 -2.33 17.81 -15.89
C TYR A 91 -1.35 16.65 -16.07
N LEU A 92 -1.82 15.41 -16.16
CA LEU A 92 -0.94 14.26 -16.38
C LEU A 92 -0.44 14.23 -17.82
N ILE A 93 0.87 13.98 -17.96
CA ILE A 93 1.57 13.83 -19.24
C ILE A 93 1.87 12.35 -19.45
N SER A 94 1.75 11.87 -20.70
CA SER A 94 2.21 10.53 -21.05
C SER A 94 3.74 10.48 -20.95
N ALA A 95 4.26 9.48 -20.23
CA ALA A 95 5.69 9.27 -20.13
C ALA A 95 6.30 8.82 -21.47
N ASP A 96 7.51 9.24 -21.74
CA ASP A 96 8.30 8.80 -22.88
C ASP A 96 8.71 7.31 -22.74
N LYS A 97 9.12 6.69 -23.86
CA LYS A 97 9.51 5.28 -23.90
C LYS A 97 10.74 4.98 -23.04
N ASP A 98 11.63 5.94 -22.90
CA ASP A 98 12.87 5.82 -22.12
C ASP A 98 12.68 6.12 -20.64
N LEU A 99 11.47 6.53 -20.24
CA LEU A 99 11.07 6.84 -18.86
C LEU A 99 11.96 7.90 -18.19
N LEU A 100 12.58 8.78 -18.98
CA LEU A 100 13.35 9.90 -18.47
C LEU A 100 12.42 11.03 -18.01
N VAL A 101 12.86 11.76 -16.99
CA VAL A 101 12.14 12.93 -16.46
C VAL A 101 13.09 14.09 -16.26
N ALA A 102 12.58 15.30 -16.47
CA ALA A 102 13.33 16.52 -16.21
C ALA A 102 13.55 16.75 -14.71
N GLU A 103 14.46 17.66 -14.38
CA GLU A 103 14.66 18.13 -13.00
C GLU A 103 13.36 18.69 -12.42
N GLY A 104 13.09 18.40 -11.15
CA GLY A 104 11.86 18.79 -10.46
C GLY A 104 10.59 18.09 -10.94
N SER A 105 10.71 17.06 -11.78
CA SER A 105 9.59 16.32 -12.34
C SER A 105 9.40 14.96 -11.69
N LEU A 106 8.15 14.47 -11.75
CA LEU A 106 7.74 13.18 -11.23
C LEU A 106 7.34 12.22 -12.35
N LEU A 107 7.92 11.03 -12.37
CA LEU A 107 7.41 9.90 -13.12
C LEU A 107 6.62 8.97 -12.21
N CYS A 108 5.40 8.64 -12.61
CA CYS A 108 4.56 7.61 -12.00
C CYS A 108 4.52 6.39 -12.91
N THR A 109 4.99 5.23 -12.44
CA THR A 109 5.08 4.01 -13.25
C THR A 109 4.78 2.76 -12.43
N THR A 110 4.39 1.68 -13.08
CA THR A 110 4.23 0.39 -12.42
C THR A 110 5.54 -0.39 -12.41
N TYR A 111 5.66 -1.35 -11.48
CA TYR A 111 6.79 -2.30 -11.43
C TYR A 111 7.04 -2.94 -12.78
N TYR A 112 5.96 -3.38 -13.45
CA TYR A 112 6.05 -4.00 -14.77
C TYR A 112 6.63 -3.05 -15.82
N SER A 113 6.14 -1.81 -15.89
CA SER A 113 6.64 -0.84 -16.87
C SER A 113 8.08 -0.45 -16.60
N LEU A 114 8.46 -0.28 -15.32
CA LEU A 114 9.81 0.09 -14.93
C LEU A 114 10.83 -1.04 -15.19
N SER A 115 10.43 -2.30 -15.00
CA SER A 115 11.31 -3.46 -15.23
C SER A 115 11.86 -3.53 -16.66
N ARG A 116 11.14 -2.94 -17.63
CA ARG A 116 11.53 -2.96 -19.05
C ARG A 116 12.79 -2.16 -19.37
N ILE A 117 13.18 -1.24 -18.52
CA ILE A 117 14.36 -0.39 -18.74
C ILE A 117 15.56 -0.79 -17.87
N ILE A 118 15.39 -1.65 -16.86
CA ILE A 118 16.45 -1.99 -15.89
C ILE A 118 17.73 -2.45 -16.57
N ASN A 119 17.62 -3.29 -17.60
CA ASN A 119 18.78 -3.83 -18.32
C ASN A 119 19.34 -2.87 -19.39
N LYS A 120 18.73 -1.69 -19.56
CA LYS A 120 19.16 -0.68 -20.55
C LYS A 120 19.90 0.49 -19.91
N VAL A 121 20.01 0.48 -18.59
CA VAL A 121 20.53 1.58 -17.81
C VAL A 121 21.67 1.10 -16.94
N ASP A 122 22.86 1.65 -17.14
CA ASP A 122 24.08 1.27 -16.41
C ASP A 122 24.35 2.17 -15.19
N SER A 123 23.65 3.28 -15.08
CA SER A 123 23.81 4.28 -14.00
C SER A 123 22.46 4.83 -13.52
N PRO A 124 22.38 5.39 -12.31
CA PRO A 124 21.16 6.01 -11.83
C PRO A 124 20.67 7.15 -12.74
N ILE A 125 19.39 7.09 -13.11
CA ILE A 125 18.73 8.08 -13.98
C ILE A 125 17.76 9.00 -13.21
N TYR A 126 17.46 8.67 -11.94
CA TYR A 126 16.64 9.50 -11.06
C TYR A 126 17.43 9.92 -9.83
N ASP A 127 17.15 11.13 -9.31
CA ASP A 127 17.72 11.55 -8.03
C ASP A 127 17.09 10.78 -6.87
N LEU A 128 15.78 10.53 -6.95
CA LEU A 128 15.04 9.70 -5.99
C LEU A 128 14.16 8.67 -6.70
N ILE A 129 14.33 7.41 -6.35
CA ILE A 129 13.36 6.37 -6.67
C ILE A 129 12.56 5.99 -5.43
N VAL A 130 11.25 5.91 -5.57
CA VAL A 130 10.32 5.47 -4.53
C VAL A 130 9.68 4.16 -4.96
N ILE A 131 9.82 3.13 -4.13
CA ILE A 131 9.16 1.83 -4.30
C ILE A 131 7.99 1.81 -3.33
N GLU A 132 6.79 2.10 -3.84
CA GLU A 132 5.54 2.18 -3.07
C GLU A 132 4.81 0.85 -3.12
N GLU A 133 4.06 0.50 -2.07
CA GLU A 133 3.48 -0.85 -1.84
C GLU A 133 4.56 -1.96 -1.85
N ALA A 134 5.73 -1.66 -1.28
CA ALA A 134 6.92 -2.51 -1.34
C ALA A 134 6.75 -3.87 -0.65
N SER A 135 5.73 -4.05 0.19
CA SER A 135 5.34 -5.37 0.70
C SER A 135 4.92 -6.34 -0.41
N GLN A 136 4.46 -5.82 -1.56
CA GLN A 136 4.08 -6.60 -2.73
C GLN A 136 5.20 -6.74 -3.77
N ALA A 137 6.39 -6.26 -3.48
CA ALA A 137 7.55 -6.36 -4.35
C ALA A 137 8.47 -7.50 -3.92
N PHE A 138 8.92 -8.30 -4.88
CA PHE A 138 9.98 -9.28 -4.64
C PHE A 138 11.30 -8.60 -4.29
N LEU A 139 12.11 -9.23 -3.45
CA LEU A 139 13.43 -8.73 -3.06
C LEU A 139 14.30 -8.36 -4.27
N THR A 140 14.33 -9.23 -5.28
CA THR A 140 15.06 -8.99 -6.53
C THR A 140 14.54 -7.78 -7.30
N ALA A 141 13.22 -7.54 -7.30
CA ALA A 141 12.63 -6.36 -7.93
C ALA A 141 13.03 -5.08 -7.19
N ILE A 142 12.96 -5.08 -5.85
CA ILE A 142 13.42 -3.94 -5.04
C ILE A 142 14.89 -3.63 -5.34
N ALA A 143 15.76 -4.64 -5.31
CA ALA A 143 17.19 -4.48 -5.59
C ALA A 143 17.46 -3.95 -7.01
N ALA A 144 16.68 -4.41 -8.00
CA ALA A 144 16.80 -3.96 -9.38
C ALA A 144 16.35 -2.49 -9.56
N PHE A 145 15.23 -2.11 -8.98
CA PHE A 145 14.72 -0.72 -9.05
C PHE A 145 15.64 0.26 -8.34
N MET A 146 16.24 -0.12 -7.21
CA MET A 146 17.19 0.72 -6.48
C MET A 146 18.41 1.17 -7.31
N LYS A 147 18.78 0.41 -8.37
CA LYS A 147 19.88 0.80 -9.29
C LYS A 147 19.54 2.04 -10.10
N LEU A 148 18.25 2.31 -10.33
CA LEU A 148 17.80 3.41 -11.16
C LEU A 148 17.82 4.77 -10.44
N GLY A 149 17.95 4.79 -9.12
CA GLY A 149 17.97 6.01 -8.30
C GLY A 149 19.30 6.27 -7.60
N LYS A 150 19.71 7.53 -7.49
CA LYS A 150 20.82 7.94 -6.62
C LYS A 150 20.47 7.66 -5.15
N LYS A 151 19.20 7.90 -4.78
CA LYS A 151 18.60 7.62 -3.49
C LYS A 151 17.36 6.76 -3.67
N CYS A 152 17.01 5.95 -2.66
CA CYS A 152 15.86 5.06 -2.70
C CYS A 152 15.03 5.15 -1.41
N LEU A 153 13.72 5.39 -1.57
CA LEU A 153 12.73 5.27 -0.52
C LEU A 153 11.90 4.00 -0.75
N ILE A 154 11.94 3.08 0.22
CA ILE A 154 11.10 1.88 0.23
C ILE A 154 9.93 2.16 1.17
N ILE A 155 8.70 2.17 0.65
CA ILE A 155 7.50 2.47 1.44
C ILE A 155 6.45 1.38 1.29
N GLY A 156 5.86 0.96 2.40
CA GLY A 156 4.85 -0.09 2.40
C GLY A 156 4.49 -0.55 3.81
N ASP A 157 3.94 -1.74 3.90
CA ASP A 157 3.66 -2.37 5.19
C ASP A 157 3.88 -3.88 5.11
N PRO A 158 4.99 -4.40 5.63
CA PRO A 158 5.33 -5.82 5.56
C PRO A 158 4.39 -6.73 6.35
N MET A 159 3.49 -6.15 7.17
CA MET A 159 2.44 -6.90 7.87
C MET A 159 1.17 -7.06 7.03
N GLN A 160 1.12 -6.47 5.82
CA GLN A 160 0.10 -6.72 4.82
C GLN A 160 0.51 -7.88 3.91
N LEU A 161 -0.40 -8.28 3.01
CA LEU A 161 -0.20 -9.44 2.15
C LEU A 161 1.08 -9.28 1.30
N PRO A 162 1.94 -10.31 1.29
CA PRO A 162 3.09 -10.36 0.39
C PRO A 162 2.64 -10.61 -1.06
N PRO A 163 3.57 -10.57 -2.04
CA PRO A 163 3.25 -10.95 -3.41
C PRO A 163 2.74 -12.39 -3.47
N VAL A 164 1.74 -12.63 -4.32
CA VAL A 164 1.24 -13.97 -4.59
C VAL A 164 2.22 -14.69 -5.51
N VAL A 165 2.60 -15.90 -5.12
CA VAL A 165 3.45 -16.77 -5.93
C VAL A 165 2.66 -18.00 -6.33
N GLU A 166 2.38 -18.14 -7.63
CA GLU A 166 1.85 -19.37 -8.18
C GLU A 166 3.03 -20.27 -8.55
N ILE A 167 3.29 -21.30 -7.76
CA ILE A 167 4.34 -22.29 -8.08
C ILE A 167 3.75 -23.31 -9.06
N VAL A 168 4.02 -23.11 -10.34
CA VAL A 168 3.57 -24.02 -11.40
C VAL A 168 4.43 -25.27 -11.44
N ASN A 169 5.74 -25.15 -11.16
CA ASN A 169 6.67 -26.26 -11.12
C ASN A 169 7.80 -25.99 -10.11
N SER A 170 7.92 -26.83 -9.09
CA SER A 170 8.94 -26.68 -8.03
C SER A 170 10.39 -26.80 -8.58
N ALA A 171 10.60 -27.45 -9.71
CA ALA A 171 11.91 -27.56 -10.34
C ALA A 171 12.44 -26.22 -10.87
N ASP A 172 11.55 -25.32 -11.29
CA ASP A 172 11.91 -24.00 -11.84
C ASP A 172 12.49 -23.04 -10.77
N TYR A 173 12.29 -23.37 -9.50
CA TYR A 173 12.70 -22.55 -8.35
C TYR A 173 13.83 -23.19 -7.54
N SER A 174 14.48 -24.22 -8.09
CA SER A 174 15.59 -24.88 -7.41
C SER A 174 16.73 -23.88 -7.16
N GLY A 175 17.11 -23.71 -5.89
CA GLY A 175 18.14 -22.74 -5.46
C GLY A 175 17.62 -21.33 -5.16
N ILE A 176 16.30 -21.07 -5.30
CA ILE A 176 15.68 -19.80 -4.92
C ILE A 176 14.89 -19.99 -3.63
N ASP A 177 15.24 -19.23 -2.59
CA ASP A 177 14.41 -19.14 -1.39
C ASP A 177 13.22 -18.19 -1.63
N ILE A 178 12.07 -18.80 -1.94
CA ILE A 178 10.82 -18.07 -2.23
C ILE A 178 10.41 -17.19 -1.03
N ASN A 179 10.60 -17.65 0.20
CA ASN A 179 10.24 -16.87 1.39
C ASN A 179 11.07 -15.58 1.46
N THR A 180 12.38 -15.67 1.30
CA THR A 180 13.25 -14.48 1.24
C THR A 180 12.84 -13.54 0.10
N GLN A 181 12.44 -14.06 -1.05
CA GLN A 181 12.00 -13.24 -2.18
C GLN A 181 10.66 -12.53 -1.91
N THR A 182 9.69 -13.21 -1.32
CA THR A 182 8.34 -12.65 -1.06
C THR A 182 8.34 -11.63 0.08
N TYR A 183 9.26 -11.75 1.03
CA TYR A 183 9.39 -10.81 2.15
C TYR A 183 10.49 -9.75 1.92
N GLY A 184 10.64 -9.29 0.69
CA GLY A 184 11.71 -8.37 0.29
C GLY A 184 11.78 -7.09 1.13
N MET A 185 10.67 -6.43 1.39
CA MET A 185 10.64 -5.23 2.24
C MET A 185 11.09 -5.52 3.67
N MET A 186 10.74 -6.69 4.23
CA MET A 186 11.14 -7.07 5.59
C MET A 186 12.66 -7.18 5.71
N THR A 187 13.35 -7.64 4.67
CA THR A 187 14.81 -7.72 4.62
C THR A 187 15.44 -6.35 4.88
N TYR A 188 14.91 -5.29 4.29
CA TYR A 188 15.40 -3.92 4.50
C TYR A 188 15.02 -3.35 5.87
N ILE A 189 13.80 -3.64 6.36
CA ILE A 189 13.37 -3.19 7.71
C ILE A 189 14.20 -3.82 8.82
N CYS A 190 14.57 -5.08 8.68
CA CYS A 190 15.39 -5.79 9.65
C CYS A 190 16.88 -5.45 9.56
N SER A 191 17.33 -4.74 8.53
CA SER A 191 18.72 -4.32 8.39
C SER A 191 19.07 -3.23 9.40
N LYS A 192 20.18 -3.42 10.11
CA LYS A 192 20.71 -2.40 11.03
C LYS A 192 21.38 -1.22 10.30
N GLU A 193 21.68 -1.39 9.04
CA GLU A 193 22.40 -0.40 8.22
C GLU A 193 21.44 0.54 7.47
N VAL A 194 20.15 0.19 7.41
CA VAL A 194 19.15 0.97 6.70
C VAL A 194 18.28 1.72 7.69
N PRO A 195 18.24 3.06 7.66
CA PRO A 195 17.35 3.82 8.51
C PRO A 195 15.89 3.52 8.17
N GLY A 196 15.09 3.24 9.19
CA GLY A 196 13.68 2.90 9.06
C GLY A 196 12.81 3.73 10.00
N TYR A 197 11.70 4.19 9.47
CA TYR A 197 10.67 4.91 10.21
C TYR A 197 9.35 4.16 10.16
N ARG A 198 8.55 4.30 11.21
CA ARG A 198 7.21 3.73 11.27
C ARG A 198 6.21 4.80 11.65
N ILE A 199 5.12 4.92 10.89
CA ILE A 199 3.97 5.73 11.27
C ILE A 199 3.08 4.87 12.18
N THR A 200 2.78 5.35 13.38
CA THR A 200 2.10 4.57 14.43
C THR A 200 0.65 4.96 14.67
N THR A 201 0.15 5.99 13.96
CA THR A 201 -1.18 6.54 14.19
C THR A 201 -2.06 6.39 12.96
N SER A 202 -3.21 5.71 13.10
CA SER A 202 -4.20 5.54 12.05
C SER A 202 -5.26 6.63 12.09
N TYR A 203 -5.56 7.20 10.92
CA TYR A 203 -6.65 8.16 10.69
C TYR A 203 -7.92 7.48 10.15
N ARG A 204 -7.84 6.18 9.83
CA ARG A 204 -8.92 5.41 9.21
C ARG A 204 -9.53 4.40 10.16
N LEU A 205 -8.69 3.65 10.85
CA LEU A 205 -9.14 2.55 11.71
C LEU A 205 -9.73 3.06 13.00
N THR A 206 -10.70 2.32 13.55
CA THR A 206 -11.27 2.60 14.87
C THR A 206 -10.29 2.24 15.99
N PRO A 207 -10.46 2.79 17.22
CA PRO A 207 -9.66 2.38 18.38
C PRO A 207 -9.72 0.88 18.65
N ALA A 208 -10.87 0.25 18.46
CA ALA A 208 -11.02 -1.21 18.60
C ALA A 208 -10.15 -1.97 17.60
N SER A 209 -10.19 -1.59 16.32
CA SER A 209 -9.38 -2.23 15.27
C SER A 209 -7.88 -2.04 15.49
N THR A 210 -7.43 -0.84 15.89
CA THR A 210 -6.00 -0.60 16.18
C THR A 210 -5.54 -1.35 17.42
N SER A 211 -6.41 -1.47 18.45
CA SER A 211 -6.11 -2.25 19.65
C SER A 211 -5.88 -3.72 19.36
N GLN A 212 -6.60 -4.30 18.41
CA GLN A 212 -6.40 -5.68 17.97
C GLN A 212 -5.16 -5.84 17.08
N SER A 213 -4.95 -4.87 16.16
CA SER A 213 -3.84 -4.95 15.21
C SER A 213 -2.47 -4.57 15.81
N LYS A 214 -2.43 -3.86 16.95
CA LYS A 214 -1.18 -3.34 17.56
C LYS A 214 -0.12 -4.40 17.79
N TYR A 215 -0.50 -5.65 18.00
CA TYR A 215 0.43 -6.76 18.23
C TYR A 215 1.36 -7.01 17.03
N PHE A 216 0.87 -6.77 15.82
CA PHE A 216 1.68 -6.86 14.60
C PHE A 216 2.66 -5.68 14.45
N TYR A 217 2.46 -4.62 15.22
CA TYR A 217 3.25 -3.39 15.13
C TYR A 217 3.99 -3.07 16.43
N GLY A 218 4.38 -4.10 17.19
CA GLY A 218 5.18 -3.95 18.40
C GLY A 218 4.47 -3.18 19.54
N GLY A 219 3.15 -3.25 19.60
CA GLY A 219 2.34 -2.59 20.63
C GLY A 219 2.05 -1.10 20.39
N HIS A 220 2.66 -0.47 19.41
CA HIS A 220 2.60 0.99 19.17
C HIS A 220 1.75 1.34 17.95
N PHE A 221 0.47 0.95 17.97
CA PHE A 221 -0.46 1.34 16.91
C PHE A 221 -1.75 1.89 17.52
N THR A 222 -2.03 3.16 17.23
CA THR A 222 -3.13 3.92 17.81
C THR A 222 -4.06 4.49 16.75
N SER A 223 -5.23 4.96 17.16
CA SER A 223 -6.19 5.64 16.29
C SER A 223 -6.47 7.05 16.79
N VAL A 224 -6.64 7.99 15.85
CA VAL A 224 -7.20 9.33 16.14
C VAL A 224 -8.72 9.35 16.06
N GLN A 225 -9.34 8.26 15.57
CA GLN A 225 -10.79 8.19 15.48
C GLN A 225 -11.41 8.07 16.88
N GLU A 226 -12.48 8.80 17.09
CA GLU A 226 -13.30 8.62 18.29
C GLU A 226 -14.10 7.31 18.21
N LYS A 227 -14.41 6.72 19.35
CA LYS A 227 -15.42 5.66 19.42
C LYS A 227 -16.76 6.21 18.94
N LYS A 228 -17.24 5.70 17.81
CA LYS A 228 -18.58 6.05 17.31
C LYS A 228 -19.41 4.80 17.23
N THR A 229 -20.61 4.84 17.78
CA THR A 229 -21.65 3.87 17.49
C THR A 229 -22.06 4.07 16.04
N LEU A 230 -21.71 3.15 15.18
CA LEU A 230 -21.90 3.29 13.73
C LEU A 230 -23.37 3.19 13.33
N PHE A 231 -24.15 2.37 14.04
CA PHE A 231 -25.59 2.19 13.88
C PHE A 231 -26.16 1.39 15.05
N ASN A 232 -27.45 1.49 15.25
CA ASN A 232 -28.14 0.69 16.25
C ASN A 232 -28.24 -0.75 15.70
N VAL A 233 -27.58 -1.70 16.36
CA VAL A 233 -27.52 -3.09 15.91
C VAL A 233 -28.81 -3.81 16.37
N PRO A 234 -29.61 -4.40 15.43
CA PRO A 234 -30.76 -5.21 15.80
C PRO A 234 -30.40 -6.37 16.71
N SER A 235 -31.31 -6.74 17.63
CA SER A 235 -31.10 -7.81 18.61
C SER A 235 -30.67 -9.14 17.97
N ASP A 236 -31.22 -9.42 16.79
CA ASP A 236 -31.02 -10.69 16.08
C ASP A 236 -29.60 -10.88 15.55
N ILE A 237 -28.92 -9.76 15.23
CA ILE A 237 -27.53 -9.77 14.76
C ILE A 237 -26.55 -9.14 15.76
N LYS A 238 -27.04 -8.68 16.91
CA LYS A 238 -26.19 -8.14 17.96
C LYS A 238 -25.08 -9.08 18.41
N PRO A 239 -25.29 -10.42 18.44
CA PRO A 239 -24.21 -11.37 18.71
C PRO A 239 -23.10 -11.35 17.66
N PHE A 240 -23.40 -10.92 16.43
CA PHE A 240 -22.46 -10.87 15.32
C PHE A 240 -21.78 -9.48 15.15
N PHE A 241 -22.30 -8.44 15.80
CA PHE A 241 -21.77 -7.08 15.67
C PHE A 241 -21.76 -6.37 17.03
N PRO A 242 -20.58 -6.07 17.59
CA PRO A 242 -20.51 -5.29 18.82
C PRO A 242 -21.02 -3.87 18.57
N ASP A 243 -21.71 -3.30 19.54
CA ASP A 243 -22.28 -1.94 19.46
C ASP A 243 -21.20 -0.88 19.16
N GLU A 244 -19.96 -1.12 19.60
CA GLU A 244 -18.84 -0.21 19.43
C GLU A 244 -18.06 -0.41 18.13
N GLY A 245 -18.48 -1.36 17.29
CA GLY A 245 -17.70 -1.83 16.15
C GLY A 245 -16.50 -2.68 16.58
N GLY A 246 -15.75 -3.18 15.61
CA GLY A 246 -14.58 -4.02 15.86
C GLY A 246 -14.57 -5.29 15.04
N THR A 247 -13.67 -6.20 15.37
CA THR A 247 -13.53 -7.49 14.71
C THR A 247 -14.11 -8.58 15.62
N ILE A 248 -14.96 -9.43 15.07
CA ILE A 248 -15.44 -10.63 15.74
C ILE A 248 -14.87 -11.84 15.01
N ILE A 249 -14.36 -12.80 15.78
CA ILE A 249 -13.91 -14.09 15.25
C ILE A 249 -14.95 -15.12 15.63
N TYR A 250 -15.53 -15.75 14.62
CA TYR A 250 -16.44 -16.89 14.80
C TYR A 250 -15.71 -18.19 14.50
N THR A 251 -15.80 -19.13 15.46
CA THR A 251 -15.45 -20.53 15.23
C THR A 251 -16.69 -21.30 14.85
N THR A 252 -16.66 -22.03 13.75
CA THR A 252 -17.76 -22.86 13.29
C THR A 252 -17.37 -24.33 13.32
N ASN A 253 -18.28 -25.16 13.79
CA ASN A 253 -18.15 -26.61 13.71
C ASN A 253 -18.69 -27.08 12.34
N GLY A 254 -17.88 -27.05 11.33
CA GLY A 254 -18.27 -27.50 10.00
C GLY A 254 -17.18 -28.31 9.32
N SER A 255 -17.55 -29.23 8.45
CA SER A 255 -16.58 -29.88 7.57
C SER A 255 -15.99 -28.84 6.63
N SER A 256 -14.69 -28.71 6.66
CA SER A 256 -13.97 -27.88 5.68
C SER A 256 -13.91 -28.64 4.35
N GLY A 257 -14.79 -28.32 3.41
CA GLY A 257 -14.43 -28.46 1.99
C GLY A 257 -13.27 -27.50 1.73
N ALA A 258 -12.42 -27.78 0.74
CA ALA A 258 -11.17 -27.06 0.52
C ALA A 258 -11.34 -25.53 0.45
N ASP A 259 -12.50 -25.01 0.02
CA ASP A 259 -12.68 -23.60 -0.31
C ASP A 259 -13.86 -22.93 0.42
N CYS A 260 -14.72 -23.65 1.10
CA CYS A 260 -15.89 -23.10 1.78
C CYS A 260 -16.37 -23.96 2.96
N SER A 261 -16.47 -23.34 4.13
CA SER A 261 -17.07 -23.99 5.31
C SER A 261 -18.59 -23.80 5.30
N SER A 262 -19.36 -24.91 5.36
CA SER A 262 -20.83 -24.87 5.43
C SER A 262 -21.33 -24.02 6.62
N GLY A 263 -20.65 -24.12 7.77
CA GLY A 263 -20.98 -23.32 8.95
C GLY A 263 -20.71 -21.81 8.75
N ALA A 264 -19.66 -21.44 8.03
CA ALA A 264 -19.39 -20.06 7.70
C ALA A 264 -20.45 -19.49 6.74
N MET A 265 -20.86 -20.28 5.74
CA MET A 265 -21.91 -19.87 4.79
C MET A 265 -23.26 -19.68 5.46
N GLU A 266 -23.61 -20.49 6.43
CA GLU A 266 -24.85 -20.32 7.19
C GLU A 266 -24.85 -19.00 7.98
N ILE A 267 -23.75 -18.68 8.66
CA ILE A 267 -23.59 -17.42 9.39
C ILE A 267 -23.64 -16.22 8.42
N ILE A 268 -22.93 -16.29 7.31
CA ILE A 268 -22.93 -15.22 6.29
C ILE A 268 -24.32 -14.97 5.76
N ARG A 269 -25.06 -16.01 5.36
CA ARG A 269 -26.46 -15.88 4.89
C ARG A 269 -27.34 -15.20 5.93
N ARG A 270 -27.29 -15.66 7.18
CA ARG A 270 -28.05 -15.04 8.26
C ARG A 270 -27.71 -13.56 8.47
N ILE A 271 -26.42 -13.19 8.41
CA ILE A 271 -25.98 -11.78 8.48
C ILE A 271 -26.54 -10.99 7.30
N VAL A 272 -26.42 -11.52 6.09
CA VAL A 272 -26.92 -10.86 4.87
C VAL A 272 -28.42 -10.62 4.97
N ASP A 273 -29.21 -11.64 5.29
CA ASP A 273 -30.68 -11.56 5.35
C ASP A 273 -31.12 -10.52 6.38
N VAL A 274 -30.58 -10.57 7.58
CA VAL A 274 -30.91 -9.61 8.64
C VAL A 274 -30.42 -8.21 8.30
N PHE A 275 -29.18 -8.06 7.82
CA PHE A 275 -28.62 -6.76 7.48
C PHE A 275 -29.40 -6.07 6.34
N THR A 276 -29.72 -6.79 5.28
CA THR A 276 -30.49 -6.25 4.15
C THR A 276 -31.92 -5.89 4.53
N GLY A 277 -32.53 -6.68 5.43
CA GLY A 277 -33.87 -6.40 5.95
C GLY A 277 -33.94 -5.10 6.78
N TYR A 278 -32.99 -4.91 7.70
CA TYR A 278 -32.96 -3.73 8.57
C TYR A 278 -32.33 -2.49 7.91
N TYR A 279 -31.39 -2.67 6.95
CA TYR A 279 -30.59 -1.59 6.37
C TYR A 279 -30.57 -1.63 4.84
N PRO A 280 -31.72 -1.57 4.14
CA PRO A 280 -31.79 -1.74 2.69
C PRO A 280 -31.02 -0.69 1.88
N LYS A 281 -30.67 0.46 2.49
CA LYS A 281 -29.90 1.53 1.85
C LYS A 281 -28.40 1.50 2.22
N ARG A 282 -27.97 0.58 3.06
CA ARG A 282 -26.56 0.46 3.45
C ARG A 282 -25.85 -0.61 2.63
N ARG A 283 -24.51 -0.51 2.57
CA ARG A 283 -23.68 -1.45 1.84
C ARG A 283 -23.09 -2.46 2.81
N LEU A 284 -23.16 -3.73 2.45
CA LEU A 284 -22.46 -4.84 3.09
C LEU A 284 -21.42 -5.36 2.10
N ALA A 285 -20.17 -5.54 2.54
CA ALA A 285 -19.13 -6.17 1.76
C ALA A 285 -18.79 -7.52 2.38
N ILE A 286 -18.74 -8.54 1.54
CA ILE A 286 -18.27 -9.88 1.91
C ILE A 286 -16.97 -10.10 1.18
N LEU A 287 -15.91 -10.41 1.92
CA LEU A 287 -14.58 -10.66 1.38
C LEU A 287 -14.17 -12.09 1.65
N SER A 288 -13.65 -12.76 0.63
CA SER A 288 -13.09 -14.09 0.74
C SER A 288 -11.73 -14.13 0.02
N PRO A 289 -10.75 -14.91 0.51
CA PRO A 289 -9.54 -15.20 -0.24
C PRO A 289 -9.78 -16.17 -1.41
N TYR A 290 -10.97 -16.81 -1.48
CA TYR A 290 -11.33 -17.77 -2.52
C TYR A 290 -12.50 -17.25 -3.35
N VAL A 291 -12.37 -17.29 -4.68
CA VAL A 291 -13.41 -16.83 -5.63
C VAL A 291 -14.70 -17.62 -5.44
N GLN A 292 -14.62 -18.94 -5.29
CA GLN A 292 -15.78 -19.82 -5.11
C GLN A 292 -16.63 -19.53 -3.86
N THR A 293 -16.10 -18.81 -2.89
CA THR A 293 -16.84 -18.42 -1.67
C THR A 293 -17.66 -17.14 -1.89
N THR A 294 -17.40 -16.38 -2.94
CA THR A 294 -18.07 -15.10 -3.25
C THR A 294 -19.18 -15.24 -4.30
N GLU A 295 -19.25 -16.36 -5.01
CA GLU A 295 -20.32 -16.73 -5.94
C GLU A 295 -21.50 -17.41 -5.19
#